data_1ed940b79b2d7dd1fbe518dbfbb17c51
#
_entry.id   1ed940b79b2d7dd1fbe518dbfbb17c51
#
_cell.length_a   1.000
_cell.length_b   1.000
_cell.length_c   1.000
_cell.angle_alpha   90.00
_cell.angle_beta   90.00
_cell.angle_gamma   90.00
#
_symmetry.space_group_name_H-M   'P 1'
#
loop_
_entity.id
_entity.type
_entity.pdbx_description
1 polymer ?
#
loop_
_entity_poly.entity_id
_entity_poly.type
_entity_poly.pdbx_seq_one_letter_code
_entity_poly.pdbx_strand_id
1 'polypeptide(L)'
;VAARLRDIHPGLRLHPICATYDAAHRDRFFPEGCRYDYIADAIDLVSCKLDLAETARQLGIPLIMTLGTGNKLDPSLLRLADISETYGCPLARVMRKELRARGIQHLKVVFSPEEATKPASLEAPPPGRRSVPGSTPWVPATAGLLLGSAIVRDLIAGTAGKGETQC
;
A
#
# COMPACT_ATOMS: atom_id res chain seq x y z
N VAL A 1 7.77 7.17 -14.29
CA VAL A 1 8.38 6.50 -13.12
C VAL A 1 9.57 5.64 -13.54
N ALA A 2 9.42 4.65 -14.45
CA ALA A 2 10.49 3.72 -14.83
C ALA A 2 11.77 4.40 -15.34
N ALA A 3 11.68 5.43 -16.20
CA ALA A 3 12.84 6.19 -16.67
C ALA A 3 13.61 6.79 -15.48
N ARG A 4 12.90 7.50 -14.59
CA ARG A 4 13.51 8.12 -13.42
C ARG A 4 14.18 7.09 -12.47
N LEU A 5 13.62 5.90 -12.34
CA LEU A 5 14.24 4.85 -11.53
C LEU A 5 15.54 4.32 -12.15
N ARG A 6 15.59 4.21 -13.48
CA ARG A 6 16.83 3.85 -14.19
C ARG A 6 17.90 4.92 -14.09
N ASP A 7 17.51 6.21 -14.08
CA ASP A 7 18.45 7.32 -13.88
C ASP A 7 19.08 7.27 -12.49
N ILE A 8 18.31 6.89 -11.47
CA ILE A 8 18.80 6.76 -10.08
C ILE A 8 19.69 5.52 -9.93
N HIS A 9 19.28 4.39 -10.51
CA HIS A 9 20.02 3.13 -10.44
C HIS A 9 19.97 2.40 -11.79
N PRO A 10 20.98 2.57 -12.66
CA PRO A 10 21.01 1.99 -14.01
C PRO A 10 20.92 0.46 -14.03
N GLY A 11 21.44 -0.23 -13.00
CA GLY A 11 21.39 -1.69 -12.86
C GLY A 11 20.06 -2.25 -12.35
N LEU A 12 19.06 -1.40 -12.07
CA LEU A 12 17.77 -1.83 -11.55
C LEU A 12 16.99 -2.63 -12.59
N ARG A 13 16.60 -3.85 -12.24
CA ARG A 13 15.70 -4.67 -13.06
C ARG A 13 14.26 -4.23 -12.82
N LEU A 14 13.65 -3.65 -13.85
CA LEU A 14 12.29 -3.14 -13.81
C LEU A 14 11.40 -3.97 -14.74
N HIS A 15 10.24 -4.38 -14.22
CA HIS A 15 9.19 -5.08 -14.97
C HIS A 15 7.90 -4.23 -14.91
N PRO A 16 7.81 -3.12 -15.66
CA PRO A 16 6.64 -2.26 -15.64
C PRO A 16 5.45 -2.94 -16.31
N ILE A 17 4.35 -3.08 -15.59
CA ILE A 17 3.10 -3.63 -16.10
C ILE A 17 2.11 -2.47 -16.22
N CYS A 18 1.79 -2.04 -17.45
CA CYS A 18 0.79 -1.01 -17.70
C CYS A 18 -0.60 -1.65 -17.81
N ALA A 19 -1.20 -1.94 -16.65
CA ALA A 19 -2.53 -2.53 -16.55
C ALA A 19 -3.16 -2.20 -15.19
N THR A 20 -4.48 -2.28 -15.11
CA THR A 20 -5.20 -2.25 -13.84
C THR A 20 -5.03 -3.60 -13.15
N TYR A 21 -4.73 -3.55 -11.84
CA TYR A 21 -4.75 -4.73 -11.00
C TYR A 21 -6.18 -4.99 -10.55
N ASP A 22 -6.66 -6.20 -10.77
CA ASP A 22 -7.90 -6.74 -10.24
C ASP A 22 -7.83 -8.27 -10.16
N ALA A 23 -8.84 -8.90 -9.57
CA ALA A 23 -8.90 -10.35 -9.40
C ALA A 23 -8.84 -11.13 -10.72
N ALA A 24 -9.40 -10.58 -11.81
CA ALA A 24 -9.45 -11.25 -13.12
C ALA A 24 -8.08 -11.24 -13.84
N HIS A 25 -7.22 -10.26 -13.51
CA HIS A 25 -5.91 -10.10 -14.15
C HIS A 25 -4.74 -10.37 -13.19
N ARG A 26 -5.00 -11.02 -12.05
CA ARG A 26 -4.00 -11.32 -11.01
C ARG A 26 -2.75 -12.00 -11.57
N ASP A 27 -2.91 -12.96 -12.48
CA ASP A 27 -1.82 -13.77 -13.04
C ASP A 27 -0.81 -12.94 -13.84
N ARG A 28 -1.19 -11.76 -14.34
CA ARG A 28 -0.26 -10.83 -14.98
C ARG A 28 0.75 -10.25 -14.00
N PHE A 29 0.35 -10.12 -12.73
CA PHE A 29 1.16 -9.53 -11.66
C PHE A 29 1.83 -10.61 -10.82
N PHE A 30 1.21 -11.77 -10.73
CA PHE A 30 1.69 -12.93 -9.98
C PHE A 30 1.70 -14.16 -10.88
N PRO A 31 2.59 -14.21 -11.91
CA PRO A 31 2.72 -15.38 -12.75
C PRO A 31 3.17 -16.59 -11.94
N GLU A 32 2.87 -17.80 -12.44
CA GLU A 32 3.26 -19.04 -11.79
C GLU A 32 4.77 -19.06 -11.51
N GLY A 33 5.13 -19.43 -10.29
CA GLY A 33 6.53 -19.45 -9.84
C GLY A 33 7.14 -18.07 -9.52
N CYS A 34 6.34 -16.99 -9.53
CA CYS A 34 6.84 -15.67 -9.12
C CYS A 34 7.33 -15.71 -7.67
N ARG A 35 8.43 -15.03 -7.41
CA ARG A 35 9.01 -14.87 -6.07
C ARG A 35 9.24 -13.38 -5.82
N TYR A 36 8.36 -12.80 -5.02
CA TYR A 36 8.53 -11.42 -4.53
C TYR A 36 8.90 -11.47 -3.05
N ASP A 37 9.89 -10.69 -2.66
CA ASP A 37 10.31 -10.58 -1.25
C ASP A 37 9.35 -9.70 -0.46
N TYR A 38 8.64 -8.79 -1.13
CA TYR A 38 7.73 -7.86 -0.48
C TYR A 38 6.73 -7.25 -1.48
N ILE A 39 5.52 -6.95 -1.02
CA ILE A 39 4.50 -6.23 -1.78
C ILE A 39 4.24 -4.87 -1.12
N ALA A 40 4.32 -3.81 -1.93
CA ALA A 40 3.94 -2.45 -1.55
C ALA A 40 2.62 -2.07 -2.20
N ASP A 41 1.56 -1.93 -1.41
CA ASP A 41 0.23 -1.55 -1.92
C ASP A 41 -0.01 -0.05 -1.80
N ALA A 42 -0.12 0.61 -2.94
CA ALA A 42 -0.51 2.00 -3.09
C ALA A 42 -1.76 2.17 -3.99
N ILE A 43 -2.59 1.12 -4.10
CA ILE A 43 -3.81 1.12 -4.91
C ILE A 43 -4.90 1.95 -4.22
N ASP A 44 -5.77 2.63 -4.97
CA ASP A 44 -6.87 3.44 -4.42
C ASP A 44 -8.20 2.65 -4.28
N LEU A 45 -8.37 1.55 -5.00
CA LEU A 45 -9.61 0.77 -5.01
C LEU A 45 -9.64 -0.27 -3.88
N VAL A 46 -10.69 -0.21 -3.05
CA VAL A 46 -10.89 -1.13 -1.91
C VAL A 46 -10.92 -2.59 -2.35
N SER A 47 -11.65 -2.93 -3.41
CA SER A 47 -11.75 -4.30 -3.92
C SER A 47 -10.37 -4.86 -4.33
N CYS A 48 -9.56 -4.05 -5.01
CA CYS A 48 -8.21 -4.44 -5.42
C CYS A 48 -7.27 -4.59 -4.24
N LYS A 49 -7.37 -3.71 -3.22
CA LYS A 49 -6.60 -3.83 -1.97
C LYS A 49 -6.93 -5.13 -1.22
N LEU A 50 -8.20 -5.49 -1.16
CA LEU A 50 -8.64 -6.72 -0.50
C LEU A 50 -8.15 -7.95 -1.24
N ASP A 51 -8.30 -7.99 -2.55
CA ASP A 51 -7.78 -9.08 -3.39
C ASP A 51 -6.25 -9.22 -3.27
N LEU A 52 -5.53 -8.09 -3.28
CA LEU A 52 -4.08 -8.11 -3.10
C LEU A 52 -3.65 -8.63 -1.73
N ALA A 53 -4.40 -8.30 -0.67
CA ALA A 53 -4.12 -8.81 0.67
C ALA A 53 -4.37 -10.32 0.79
N GLU A 54 -5.44 -10.83 0.18
CA GLU A 54 -5.71 -12.27 0.11
C GLU A 54 -4.65 -13.01 -0.71
N THR A 55 -4.26 -12.45 -1.85
CA THR A 55 -3.19 -12.99 -2.72
C THR A 55 -1.85 -13.03 -1.99
N ALA A 56 -1.45 -11.95 -1.35
CA ALA A 56 -0.21 -11.89 -0.57
C ALA A 56 -0.17 -12.95 0.53
N ARG A 57 -1.29 -13.13 1.25
CA ARG A 57 -1.42 -14.18 2.27
C ARG A 57 -1.32 -15.59 1.69
N GLN A 58 -1.99 -15.85 0.57
CA GLN A 58 -1.96 -17.17 -0.10
C GLN A 58 -0.56 -17.52 -0.59
N LEU A 59 0.18 -16.53 -1.09
CA LEU A 59 1.55 -16.71 -1.59
C LEU A 59 2.60 -16.63 -0.48
N GLY A 60 2.22 -16.29 0.76
CA GLY A 60 3.15 -16.12 1.87
C GLY A 60 4.10 -14.93 1.70
N ILE A 61 3.71 -13.90 0.93
CA ILE A 61 4.52 -12.73 0.64
C ILE A 61 4.16 -11.61 1.63
N PRO A 62 5.13 -11.00 2.33
CA PRO A 62 4.88 -9.85 3.17
C PRO A 62 4.23 -8.70 2.39
N LEU A 63 3.23 -8.05 2.98
CA LEU A 63 2.51 -6.92 2.38
C LEU A 63 2.50 -5.75 3.35
N ILE A 64 2.75 -4.56 2.83
CA ILE A 64 2.44 -3.29 3.51
C ILE A 64 1.50 -2.47 2.64
N MET A 65 0.51 -1.85 3.26
CA MET A 65 -0.56 -1.14 2.55
C MET A 65 -0.62 0.32 2.97
N THR A 66 -0.65 1.25 2.01
CA THR A 66 -1.04 2.64 2.29
C THR A 66 -2.55 2.77 2.32
N LEU A 67 -3.06 3.45 3.34
CA LEU A 67 -4.46 3.82 3.46
C LEU A 67 -4.70 5.27 3.02
N GLY A 68 -5.92 5.79 3.20
CA GLY A 68 -6.32 7.08 2.62
C GLY A 68 -5.43 8.25 3.03
N THR A 69 -4.83 8.90 2.04
CA THR A 69 -4.06 10.14 2.13
C THR A 69 -4.80 11.35 1.56
N GLY A 70 -5.95 11.13 0.92
CA GLY A 70 -6.77 12.19 0.36
C GLY A 70 -7.43 13.06 1.42
N ASN A 71 -7.62 14.36 1.10
CA ASN A 71 -8.20 15.37 1.96
C ASN A 71 -7.47 15.58 3.30
N LYS A 72 -6.16 15.31 3.33
CA LYS A 72 -5.29 15.47 4.50
C LYS A 72 -4.18 16.48 4.20
N LEU A 73 -3.77 17.21 5.22
CA LEU A 73 -2.85 18.34 5.09
C LEU A 73 -1.56 18.15 5.89
N ASP A 74 -1.63 17.44 7.01
CA ASP A 74 -0.50 17.28 7.92
C ASP A 74 0.23 15.93 7.73
N PRO A 75 1.41 15.92 7.08
CA PRO A 75 2.18 14.71 6.90
C PRO A 75 2.80 14.18 8.20
N SER A 76 2.92 15.00 9.26
CA SER A 76 3.48 14.58 10.55
C SER A 76 2.56 13.63 11.31
N LEU A 77 1.28 13.58 10.95
CA LEU A 77 0.29 12.67 11.52
C LEU A 77 0.29 11.28 10.86
N LEU A 78 1.09 11.08 9.81
CA LEU A 78 1.24 9.76 9.20
C LEU A 78 1.92 8.79 10.16
N ARG A 79 1.41 7.57 10.23
CA ARG A 79 1.87 6.52 11.14
C ARG A 79 2.00 5.18 10.44
N LEU A 80 3.02 4.43 10.83
CA LEU A 80 3.16 3.01 10.57
C LEU A 80 2.53 2.26 11.74
N ALA A 81 1.59 1.34 11.47
CA ALA A 81 0.88 0.57 12.50
C ALA A 81 0.38 -0.76 11.95
N ASP A 82 -0.15 -1.60 12.82
CA ASP A 82 -1.01 -2.71 12.42
C ASP A 82 -2.42 -2.20 12.09
N ILE A 83 -3.09 -2.84 11.13
CA ILE A 83 -4.46 -2.46 10.72
C ILE A 83 -5.44 -2.49 11.90
N SER A 84 -5.24 -3.39 12.87
CA SER A 84 -6.08 -3.52 14.06
C SER A 84 -6.00 -2.30 14.98
N GLU A 85 -4.87 -1.57 14.96
CA GLU A 85 -4.59 -0.41 15.80
C GLU A 85 -5.01 0.92 15.15
N THR A 86 -5.51 0.89 13.92
CA THR A 86 -5.87 2.10 13.18
C THR A 86 -7.14 2.76 13.73
N TYR A 87 -7.17 4.08 13.68
CA TYR A 87 -8.31 4.93 14.10
C TYR A 87 -8.41 6.20 13.25
N GLY A 88 -9.52 6.94 13.36
CA GLY A 88 -9.70 8.25 12.68
C GLY A 88 -9.83 8.21 11.16
N CYS A 89 -9.37 7.18 10.48
CA CYS A 89 -9.38 7.05 9.02
C CYS A 89 -10.58 6.22 8.53
N PRO A 90 -11.51 6.78 7.72
CA PRO A 90 -12.66 6.04 7.19
C PRO A 90 -12.27 4.82 6.36
N LEU A 91 -11.26 4.95 5.49
CA LEU A 91 -10.75 3.83 4.68
C LEU A 91 -10.18 2.72 5.57
N ALA A 92 -9.41 3.06 6.60
CA ALA A 92 -8.88 2.09 7.55
C ALA A 92 -10.01 1.31 8.25
N ARG A 93 -11.11 1.98 8.60
CA ARG A 93 -12.28 1.33 9.20
C ARG A 93 -12.93 0.30 8.25
N VAL A 94 -13.07 0.65 6.98
CA VAL A 94 -13.61 -0.26 5.96
C VAL A 94 -12.65 -1.44 5.77
N MET A 95 -11.37 -1.18 5.53
CA MET A 95 -10.36 -2.21 5.31
C MET A 95 -10.26 -3.17 6.50
N ARG A 96 -10.23 -2.67 7.73
CA ARG A 96 -10.18 -3.49 8.94
C ARG A 96 -11.38 -4.45 9.06
N LYS A 97 -12.60 -3.94 8.75
CA LYS A 97 -13.81 -4.78 8.76
C LYS A 97 -13.73 -5.88 7.70
N GLU A 98 -13.41 -5.49 6.47
CA GLU A 98 -13.39 -6.39 5.33
C GLU A 98 -12.26 -7.43 5.38
N LEU A 99 -11.06 -7.02 5.84
CA LEU A 99 -9.93 -7.92 6.04
C LEU A 99 -10.23 -8.94 7.15
N ARG A 100 -10.83 -8.49 8.26
CA ARG A 100 -11.24 -9.40 9.36
C ARG A 100 -12.25 -10.44 8.88
N ALA A 101 -13.24 -10.06 8.06
CA ALA A 101 -14.19 -10.98 7.47
C ALA A 101 -13.54 -12.07 6.58
N ARG A 102 -12.34 -11.78 6.04
CA ARG A 102 -11.51 -12.67 5.23
C ARG A 102 -10.44 -13.42 6.04
N GLY A 103 -10.50 -13.33 7.38
CA GLY A 103 -9.53 -13.98 8.28
C GLY A 103 -8.15 -13.32 8.31
N ILE A 104 -8.04 -12.06 7.85
CA ILE A 104 -6.81 -11.25 7.95
C ILE A 104 -7.00 -10.25 9.09
N GLN A 105 -6.43 -10.57 10.25
CA GLN A 105 -6.57 -9.74 11.46
C GLN A 105 -5.44 -8.72 11.59
N HIS A 106 -4.26 -9.04 11.07
CA HIS A 106 -3.05 -8.25 11.16
C HIS A 106 -2.52 -7.92 9.77
N LEU A 107 -2.18 -6.68 9.54
CA LEU A 107 -1.56 -6.21 8.31
C LEU A 107 -0.84 -4.90 8.61
N LYS A 108 0.41 -4.80 8.20
CA LYS A 108 1.19 -3.57 8.32
C LYS A 108 0.64 -2.50 7.38
N VAL A 109 0.35 -1.32 7.91
CA VAL A 109 -0.23 -0.22 7.15
C VAL A 109 0.43 1.11 7.44
N VAL A 110 0.40 2.01 6.44
CA VAL A 110 0.66 3.45 6.63
C VAL A 110 -0.69 4.15 6.58
N PHE A 111 -1.03 4.88 7.63
CA PHE A 111 -2.28 5.63 7.72
C PHE A 111 -2.10 6.98 8.43
N SER A 112 -3.07 7.87 8.31
CA SER A 112 -3.13 9.08 9.11
C SER A 112 -4.46 9.11 9.87
N PRO A 113 -4.45 9.37 11.18
CA PRO A 113 -5.66 9.61 11.97
C PRO A 113 -6.27 11.00 11.76
N GLU A 114 -5.61 11.85 10.99
CA GLU A 114 -6.11 13.21 10.69
C GLU A 114 -7.54 13.16 10.17
N GLU A 115 -8.38 14.03 10.67
CA GLU A 115 -9.73 14.21 10.13
C GLU A 115 -9.66 14.78 8.72
N ALA A 116 -10.33 14.13 7.77
CA ALA A 116 -10.32 14.57 6.38
C ALA A 116 -11.00 15.94 6.23
N THR A 117 -10.32 16.89 5.62
CA THR A 117 -10.92 18.19 5.25
C THR A 117 -12.02 17.99 4.21
N LYS A 118 -12.97 18.91 4.17
CA LYS A 118 -14.03 18.95 3.16
C LYS A 118 -13.68 20.04 2.15
N PRO A 119 -12.90 19.77 1.10
CA PRO A 119 -12.60 20.77 0.09
C PRO A 119 -13.89 21.18 -0.63
N ALA A 120 -13.94 22.42 -1.12
CA ALA A 120 -14.99 22.81 -2.06
C ALA A 120 -14.92 21.89 -3.28
N SER A 121 -16.05 21.34 -3.68
CA SER A 121 -16.12 20.51 -4.89
C SER A 121 -16.02 21.43 -6.11
N LEU A 122 -14.89 21.35 -6.82
CA LEU A 122 -14.66 22.11 -8.05
C LEU A 122 -15.14 21.33 -9.29
N GLU A 123 -15.29 20.00 -9.15
CA GLU A 123 -15.64 19.10 -10.25
C GLU A 123 -16.69 18.08 -9.79
N ALA A 124 -17.52 17.65 -10.72
CA ALA A 124 -18.43 16.53 -10.48
C ALA A 124 -17.61 15.23 -10.34
N PRO A 125 -17.96 14.37 -9.37
CA PRO A 125 -17.26 13.10 -9.24
C PRO A 125 -17.50 12.19 -10.46
N PRO A 126 -16.49 11.41 -10.87
CA PRO A 126 -16.64 10.42 -11.93
C PRO A 126 -17.75 9.39 -11.60
N PRO A 127 -18.33 8.73 -12.60
CA PRO A 127 -19.31 7.68 -12.39
C PRO A 127 -18.82 6.64 -11.37
N GLY A 128 -19.67 6.29 -10.40
CA GLY A 128 -19.35 5.32 -9.34
C GLY A 128 -18.56 5.87 -8.14
N ARG A 129 -18.14 7.14 -8.15
CA ARG A 129 -17.50 7.80 -7.00
C ARG A 129 -18.43 8.85 -6.37
N ARG A 130 -18.37 8.98 -5.05
CA ARG A 130 -19.17 9.96 -4.30
C ARG A 130 -18.55 11.36 -4.27
N SER A 131 -17.24 11.46 -4.46
CA SER A 131 -16.49 12.72 -4.43
C SER A 131 -15.14 12.53 -5.11
N VAL A 132 -14.52 13.63 -5.50
CA VAL A 132 -13.11 13.68 -5.90
C VAL A 132 -12.31 14.14 -4.67
N PRO A 133 -11.50 13.28 -4.06
CA PRO A 133 -10.69 13.70 -2.92
C PRO A 133 -9.57 14.65 -3.39
N GLY A 134 -9.37 15.73 -2.66
CA GLY A 134 -8.19 16.58 -2.83
C GLY A 134 -6.93 15.84 -2.40
N SER A 135 -5.79 16.21 -2.96
CA SER A 135 -4.49 15.67 -2.58
C SER A 135 -3.45 16.77 -2.53
N THR A 136 -2.58 16.71 -1.53
CA THR A 136 -1.41 17.58 -1.43
C THR A 136 -0.17 16.84 -1.93
N PRO A 137 0.87 17.53 -2.43
CA PRO A 137 2.06 16.85 -2.90
C PRO A 137 2.88 16.19 -1.78
N TRP A 138 2.74 16.64 -0.53
CA TRP A 138 3.56 16.17 0.59
C TRP A 138 2.96 14.99 1.35
N VAL A 139 1.63 14.92 1.59
CA VAL A 139 1.05 13.82 2.38
C VAL A 139 1.23 12.47 1.70
N PRO A 140 0.84 12.24 0.44
CA PRO A 140 1.07 10.95 -0.20
C PRO A 140 2.56 10.64 -0.43
N ALA A 141 3.40 11.66 -0.68
CA ALA A 141 4.84 11.46 -0.83
C ALA A 141 5.47 10.97 0.47
N THR A 142 5.13 11.58 1.62
CA THR A 142 5.61 11.14 2.94
C THR A 142 5.08 9.74 3.29
N ALA A 143 3.83 9.42 2.95
CA ALA A 143 3.30 8.08 3.12
C ALA A 143 4.11 7.04 2.32
N GLY A 144 4.50 7.36 1.08
CA GLY A 144 5.37 6.52 0.27
C GLY A 144 6.77 6.34 0.86
N LEU A 145 7.36 7.39 1.43
CA LEU A 145 8.65 7.32 2.11
C LEU A 145 8.59 6.44 3.38
N LEU A 146 7.54 6.58 4.19
CA LEU A 146 7.32 5.73 5.36
C LEU A 146 7.16 4.26 4.97
N LEU A 147 6.37 4.00 3.93
CA LEU A 147 6.17 2.65 3.39
C LEU A 147 7.49 2.05 2.91
N GLY A 148 8.26 2.78 2.10
CA GLY A 148 9.58 2.33 1.62
C GLY A 148 10.56 2.08 2.75
N SER A 149 10.61 2.96 3.76
CA SER A 149 11.43 2.80 4.95
C SER A 149 11.09 1.52 5.71
N ALA A 150 9.79 1.21 5.87
CA ALA A 150 9.35 0.00 6.55
C ALA A 150 9.78 -1.27 5.79
N ILE A 151 9.61 -1.30 4.47
CA ILE A 151 10.01 -2.42 3.62
C ILE A 151 11.51 -2.68 3.74
N VAL A 152 12.34 -1.64 3.60
CA VAL A 152 13.81 -1.78 3.68
C VAL A 152 14.22 -2.33 5.05
N ARG A 153 13.65 -1.82 6.13
CA ARG A 153 13.95 -2.30 7.49
C ARG A 153 13.55 -3.76 7.70
N ASP A 154 12.38 -4.16 7.21
CA ASP A 154 11.91 -5.54 7.30
C ASP A 154 12.81 -6.50 6.51
N LEU A 155 13.22 -6.11 5.30
CA LEU A 155 14.12 -6.92 4.45
C LEU A 155 15.50 -7.08 5.11
N ILE A 156 16.07 -6.01 5.67
CA ILE A 156 17.36 -6.07 6.38
C ILE A 156 17.24 -6.97 7.62
N ALA A 157 16.18 -6.84 8.41
CA ALA A 157 15.97 -7.68 9.59
C ALA A 157 15.81 -9.17 9.22
N GLY A 158 15.08 -9.46 8.12
CA GLY A 158 14.92 -10.84 7.63
C GLY A 158 16.20 -11.45 7.06
N THR A 159 17.13 -10.66 6.55
CA THR A 159 18.45 -11.14 6.10
C THR A 159 19.42 -11.37 7.26
N ALA A 160 19.36 -10.57 8.32
CA ALA A 160 20.19 -10.76 9.51
C ALA A 160 19.90 -12.10 10.22
N GLY A 161 18.63 -12.55 10.24
CA GLY A 161 18.26 -13.87 10.81
C GLY A 161 18.64 -15.08 9.96
N LYS A 162 18.98 -14.91 8.69
CA LYS A 162 19.44 -16.00 7.80
C LYS A 162 20.94 -16.18 7.76
N GLY A 163 21.69 -15.22 8.29
CA GLY A 163 23.17 -15.25 8.32
C GLY A 163 23.79 -16.02 9.49
N GLU A 164 23.01 -16.40 10.51
CA GLU A 164 23.53 -17.07 11.71
C GLU A 164 23.39 -18.60 11.70
N THR A 165 23.00 -19.22 10.57
CA THR A 165 22.85 -20.67 10.48
C THR A 165 23.82 -21.31 9.49
N GLN A 166 25.03 -20.76 9.35
CA GLN A 166 26.16 -21.43 8.68
C GLN A 166 27.46 -21.15 9.43
N CYS A 167 27.67 -21.89 10.47
CA CYS A 167 28.99 -22.30 10.97
C CYS A 167 28.89 -23.75 11.46
#